data_42f805ea506a7a569b5071d11b2d32fe
#
_entry.id   42f805ea506a7a569b5071d11b2d32fe
#
_cell.length_a   1.000
_cell.length_b   1.000
_cell.length_c   1.000
_cell.angle_alpha   90.00
_cell.angle_beta   90.00
_cell.angle_gamma   90.00
#
_symmetry.space_group_name_H-M   'P 1'
#
loop_
_entity.id
_entity.type
_entity.pdbx_description
1 polymer ?
#
loop_
_entity_poly.entity_id
_entity_poly.type
_entity_poly.pdbx_seq_one_letter_code
_entity_poly.pdbx_strand_id
1 'polypeptide(L)'
;MSGEDELEDQKMEIRKTIVIDASPEVVFKAITEPEELTQWFPDQAILESKVGGRMKFSFYKDSKNTHRNMDYFPEGTITEFIPGKKISYTWVHPNIPDFPRTVVTWELEKIENNRTKLKLVHIGFKAGKMLKEHDEGWTYFLDELAKYCKGR
;
A
#
# COMPACT_ATOMS: atom_id res chain seq x y z
N MET A 1 -6.43 -32.10 -7.08
CA MET A 1 -5.80 -31.35 -7.18
C MET A 1 -5.62 -30.56 -6.35
N SER A 2 -5.15 -30.28 -5.82
CA SER A 2 -5.05 -29.70 -4.79
C SER A 2 -3.76 -29.02 -4.50
N GLY A 3 -2.62 -29.61 -4.68
CA GLY A 3 -1.34 -28.98 -4.43
C GLY A 3 -1.10 -27.76 -5.30
N GLU A 4 -1.50 -27.82 -6.57
CA GLU A 4 -1.36 -26.67 -7.46
C GLU A 4 -2.27 -25.52 -7.07
N ASP A 5 -3.51 -25.81 -6.68
CA ASP A 5 -4.45 -24.79 -6.26
C ASP A 5 -3.97 -24.10 -4.98
N GLU A 6 -3.45 -24.88 -4.04
CA GLU A 6 -2.92 -24.32 -2.81
C GLU A 6 -1.72 -23.42 -3.08
N LEU A 7 -0.84 -23.81 -3.99
CA LEU A 7 0.31 -23.01 -4.36
C LEU A 7 -0.11 -21.73 -5.06
N GLU A 8 -1.12 -21.80 -5.92
CA GLU A 8 -1.64 -20.63 -6.61
C GLU A 8 -2.28 -19.66 -5.60
N ASP A 9 -3.07 -20.17 -4.65
CA ASP A 9 -3.67 -19.36 -3.60
C ASP A 9 -2.60 -18.67 -2.78
N GLN A 10 -1.52 -19.37 -2.41
CA GLN A 10 -0.42 -18.78 -1.66
C GLN A 10 0.28 -17.69 -2.46
N LYS A 11 0.29 -17.80 -3.79
CA LYS A 11 0.89 -16.81 -4.67
C LYS A 11 -0.03 -15.60 -4.95
N MET A 12 -1.28 -15.68 -4.54
CA MET A 12 -2.25 -14.60 -4.76
C MET A 12 -2.21 -13.54 -3.67
N GLU A 13 -1.04 -13.37 -3.06
CA GLU A 13 -0.82 -12.31 -2.08
C GLU A 13 0.55 -11.71 -2.28
N ILE A 14 0.71 -10.48 -1.83
CA ILE A 14 1.97 -9.76 -1.89
C ILE A 14 2.43 -9.53 -0.46
N ARG A 15 3.68 -9.89 -0.15
CA ARG A 15 4.31 -9.64 1.14
C ARG A 15 5.67 -9.02 0.90
N LYS A 16 5.89 -7.84 1.44
CA LYS A 16 7.15 -7.14 1.29
C LYS A 16 7.59 -6.57 2.64
N THR A 17 8.88 -6.64 2.90
CA THR A 17 9.46 -6.07 4.12
C THR A 17 10.64 -5.21 3.71
N ILE A 18 10.68 -3.98 4.21
CA ILE A 18 11.82 -3.09 3.99
C ILE A 18 12.22 -2.42 5.29
N VAL A 19 13.44 -1.92 5.34
CA VAL A 19 13.93 -1.12 6.45
C VAL A 19 14.04 0.33 5.97
N ILE A 20 13.44 1.25 6.74
CA ILE A 20 13.46 2.66 6.40
C ILE A 20 14.26 3.41 7.46
N ASP A 21 15.15 4.28 6.99
CA ASP A 21 16.01 5.09 7.85
C ASP A 21 15.26 6.32 8.37
N ALA A 22 14.23 6.05 9.16
CA ALA A 22 13.40 7.05 9.82
C ALA A 22 12.62 6.37 10.95
N SER A 23 12.15 7.16 11.92
CA SER A 23 11.39 6.62 13.05
C SER A 23 10.00 6.13 12.61
N PRO A 24 9.37 5.23 13.39
CA PRO A 24 8.01 4.80 13.10
C PRO A 24 7.01 5.96 13.03
N GLU A 25 7.18 7.01 13.84
CA GLU A 25 6.32 8.17 13.79
C GLU A 25 6.37 8.86 12.44
N VAL A 26 7.58 9.05 11.90
CA VAL A 26 7.79 9.67 10.59
C VAL A 26 7.18 8.81 9.49
N VAL A 27 7.46 7.49 9.53
CA VAL A 27 6.96 6.57 8.51
C VAL A 27 5.44 6.46 8.55
N PHE A 28 4.86 6.41 9.75
CA PHE A 28 3.40 6.28 9.88
C PHE A 28 2.67 7.51 9.33
N LYS A 29 3.22 8.71 9.57
CA LYS A 29 2.68 9.91 8.95
C LYS A 29 2.76 9.86 7.43
N ALA A 30 3.88 9.39 6.91
CA ALA A 30 4.09 9.32 5.46
C ALA A 30 3.08 8.40 4.78
N ILE A 31 2.59 7.36 5.46
CA ILE A 31 1.63 6.39 4.89
C ILE A 31 0.17 6.69 5.25
N THR A 32 -0.10 7.66 6.11
CA THR A 32 -1.48 7.93 6.56
C THR A 32 -1.95 9.36 6.33
N GLU A 33 -1.07 10.35 6.32
CA GLU A 33 -1.50 11.74 6.15
C GLU A 33 -1.56 12.11 4.67
N PRO A 34 -2.72 12.60 4.19
CA PRO A 34 -2.90 12.88 2.76
C PRO A 34 -1.83 13.78 2.14
N GLU A 35 -1.42 14.85 2.85
CA GLU A 35 -0.41 15.76 2.33
C GLU A 35 0.97 15.11 2.21
N GLU A 36 1.24 14.09 2.99
CA GLU A 36 2.50 13.33 2.86
C GLU A 36 2.38 12.22 1.83
N LEU A 37 1.26 11.53 1.80
CA LEU A 37 1.00 10.49 0.81
C LEU A 37 1.20 11.00 -0.61
N THR A 38 0.75 12.22 -0.90
CA THR A 38 0.86 12.77 -2.24
C THR A 38 2.28 13.15 -2.65
N GLN A 39 3.24 13.09 -1.73
CA GLN A 39 4.64 13.36 -2.06
C GLN A 39 5.35 12.16 -2.68
N TRP A 40 4.87 10.97 -2.43
CA TRP A 40 5.57 9.76 -2.89
C TRP A 40 4.65 8.69 -3.50
N PHE A 41 3.36 8.78 -3.33
CA PHE A 41 2.44 7.70 -3.68
C PHE A 41 1.35 8.16 -4.66
N PRO A 42 0.11 8.53 -4.26
CA PRO A 42 -0.89 8.94 -5.25
C PRO A 42 -0.75 10.41 -5.63
N ASP A 43 -1.42 10.81 -6.68
CA ASP A 43 -1.53 12.22 -7.06
C ASP A 43 -2.48 12.97 -6.15
N GLN A 44 -3.55 12.30 -5.69
CA GLN A 44 -4.48 12.83 -4.70
C GLN A 44 -4.82 11.75 -3.71
N ALA A 45 -5.12 12.14 -2.48
CA ALA A 45 -5.41 11.18 -1.42
C ALA A 45 -6.48 11.68 -0.47
N ILE A 46 -7.38 10.77 -0.10
CA ILE A 46 -8.27 10.92 1.05
C ILE A 46 -7.96 9.74 1.94
N LEU A 47 -7.69 9.99 3.20
CA LEU A 47 -7.50 8.92 4.17
C LEU A 47 -7.95 9.43 5.54
N GLU A 48 -9.03 8.86 6.05
CA GLU A 48 -9.59 9.22 7.35
C GLU A 48 -9.05 8.23 8.38
N SER A 49 -8.17 8.70 9.26
CA SER A 49 -7.38 7.87 10.16
C SER A 49 -8.19 7.32 11.35
N LYS A 50 -9.10 6.41 11.07
CA LYS A 50 -9.92 5.72 12.07
C LYS A 50 -10.57 4.50 11.44
N VAL A 51 -10.91 3.52 12.26
CA VAL A 51 -11.70 2.37 11.80
C VAL A 51 -13.03 2.88 11.25
N GLY A 52 -13.41 2.40 10.07
CA GLY A 52 -14.61 2.87 9.39
C GLY A 52 -14.37 4.10 8.51
N GLY A 53 -13.19 4.71 8.60
CA GLY A 53 -12.84 5.85 7.77
C GLY A 53 -12.65 5.47 6.30
N ARG A 54 -12.71 6.48 5.43
CA ARG A 54 -12.53 6.27 3.99
C ARG A 54 -11.07 6.32 3.58
N MET A 55 -10.74 5.53 2.57
CA MET A 55 -9.49 5.66 1.82
C MET A 55 -9.86 5.80 0.36
N LYS A 56 -9.28 6.80 -0.32
CA LYS A 56 -9.44 6.96 -1.76
C LYS A 56 -8.19 7.62 -2.32
N PHE A 57 -7.54 6.93 -3.26
CA PHE A 57 -6.34 7.45 -3.91
C PHE A 57 -6.62 7.64 -5.39
N SER A 58 -6.01 8.67 -5.98
CA SER A 58 -6.09 8.92 -7.41
C SER A 58 -4.70 8.90 -8.00
N PHE A 59 -4.48 8.01 -8.97
CA PHE A 59 -3.24 7.91 -9.73
C PHE A 59 -3.58 8.25 -11.18
N TYR A 60 -3.08 9.37 -11.65
CA TYR A 60 -3.39 9.82 -13.01
C TYR A 60 -2.36 9.34 -14.02
N LYS A 61 -2.85 9.05 -15.23
CA LYS A 61 -2.01 8.69 -16.36
C LYS A 61 -0.98 9.81 -16.59
N ASP A 62 0.27 9.39 -16.81
CA ASP A 62 1.36 10.32 -17.11
C ASP A 62 1.59 11.42 -16.07
N SER A 63 1.28 11.14 -14.81
CA SER A 63 1.56 12.09 -13.74
C SER A 63 3.06 12.16 -13.43
N LYS A 64 3.45 13.19 -12.67
CA LYS A 64 4.85 13.36 -12.25
C LYS A 64 5.34 12.23 -11.35
N ASN A 65 4.43 11.53 -10.67
CA ASN A 65 4.81 10.50 -9.72
C ASN A 65 5.06 9.14 -10.37
N THR A 66 4.47 8.89 -11.54
CA THR A 66 4.62 7.59 -12.17
C THR A 66 4.12 7.65 -13.61
N HIS A 67 4.60 6.72 -14.44
CA HIS A 67 4.12 6.57 -15.82
C HIS A 67 3.13 5.41 -15.85
N ARG A 68 1.91 5.70 -16.29
CA ARG A 68 0.85 4.71 -16.37
C ARG A 68 0.12 4.85 -17.70
N ASN A 69 -0.46 3.75 -18.14
CA ASN A 69 -1.23 3.76 -19.38
C ASN A 69 -2.72 4.07 -19.13
N MET A 70 -3.14 4.22 -17.87
CA MET A 70 -4.50 4.57 -17.51
C MET A 70 -4.56 5.16 -16.10
N ASP A 71 -5.69 5.79 -15.77
CA ASP A 71 -5.92 6.28 -14.43
C ASP A 71 -6.33 5.14 -13.52
N TYR A 72 -5.95 5.23 -12.22
CA TYR A 72 -6.34 4.27 -11.19
C TYR A 72 -6.93 5.02 -10.00
N PHE A 73 -8.05 4.51 -9.48
CA PHE A 73 -8.76 5.14 -8.37
C PHE A 73 -9.08 4.12 -7.27
N PRO A 74 -8.07 3.50 -6.64
CA PRO A 74 -8.35 2.54 -5.58
C PRO A 74 -9.03 3.23 -4.40
N GLU A 75 -10.03 2.55 -3.84
CA GLU A 75 -10.77 3.06 -2.69
C GLU A 75 -11.14 1.94 -1.74
N GLY A 76 -11.43 2.29 -0.51
CA GLY A 76 -11.80 1.33 0.49
C GLY A 76 -12.14 1.95 1.83
N THR A 77 -12.23 1.08 2.82
CA THR A 77 -12.59 1.44 4.19
C THR A 77 -11.48 0.97 5.13
N ILE A 78 -11.12 1.81 6.10
CA ILE A 78 -10.13 1.45 7.12
C ILE A 78 -10.75 0.39 8.03
N THR A 79 -10.12 -0.77 8.11
CA THR A 79 -10.60 -1.90 8.91
C THR A 79 -9.83 -2.07 10.22
N GLU A 80 -8.61 -1.55 10.28
CA GLU A 80 -7.78 -1.63 11.49
C GLU A 80 -6.90 -0.40 11.55
N PHE A 81 -6.75 0.18 12.74
CA PHE A 81 -5.93 1.37 12.91
C PHE A 81 -5.33 1.41 14.30
N ILE A 82 -4.02 1.26 14.39
CA ILE A 82 -3.26 1.37 15.64
C ILE A 82 -2.21 2.45 15.40
N PRO A 83 -2.40 3.64 15.98
CA PRO A 83 -1.52 4.78 15.71
C PRO A 83 -0.03 4.44 15.86
N GLY A 84 0.75 4.78 14.83
CA GLY A 84 2.19 4.55 14.81
C GLY A 84 2.61 3.11 14.56
N LYS A 85 1.68 2.15 14.49
CA LYS A 85 2.03 0.74 14.40
C LYS A 85 1.39 -0.01 13.24
N LYS A 86 0.12 0.26 12.95
CA LYS A 86 -0.59 -0.57 11.97
C LYS A 86 -1.77 0.15 11.37
N ILE A 87 -1.97 -0.02 10.07
CA ILE A 87 -3.19 0.39 9.40
C ILE A 87 -3.54 -0.67 8.35
N SER A 88 -4.83 -1.00 8.26
CA SER A 88 -5.33 -1.94 7.29
C SER A 88 -6.56 -1.35 6.63
N TYR A 89 -6.69 -1.51 5.31
CA TYR A 89 -7.88 -1.03 4.61
C TYR A 89 -8.19 -1.92 3.40
N THR A 90 -9.46 -1.91 3.01
CA THR A 90 -9.86 -2.60 1.78
C THR A 90 -9.36 -1.79 0.59
N TRP A 91 -9.17 -2.48 -0.53
CA TRP A 91 -8.59 -1.88 -1.74
C TRP A 91 -9.32 -2.45 -2.95
N VAL A 92 -10.08 -1.61 -3.62
CA VAL A 92 -10.85 -1.99 -4.80
C VAL A 92 -10.63 -0.93 -5.86
N HIS A 93 -10.50 -1.35 -7.12
CA HIS A 93 -10.45 -0.41 -8.25
C HIS A 93 -11.83 -0.37 -8.89
N PRO A 94 -12.65 0.67 -8.60
CA PRO A 94 -14.02 0.72 -9.12
C PRO A 94 -14.11 0.88 -10.65
N ASN A 95 -13.04 1.38 -11.27
CA ASN A 95 -13.00 1.52 -12.73
C ASN A 95 -12.40 0.32 -13.45
N ILE A 96 -12.08 -0.76 -12.74
CA ILE A 96 -11.56 -1.98 -13.34
C ILE A 96 -12.62 -3.06 -13.17
N PRO A 97 -13.24 -3.56 -14.28
CA PRO A 97 -14.26 -4.59 -14.17
C PRO A 97 -13.73 -5.85 -13.46
N ASP A 98 -14.58 -6.41 -12.60
CA ASP A 98 -14.30 -7.64 -11.88
C ASP A 98 -13.09 -7.60 -10.94
N PHE A 99 -12.60 -6.40 -10.58
CA PHE A 99 -11.53 -6.31 -9.62
C PHE A 99 -12.04 -6.77 -8.25
N PRO A 100 -11.36 -7.73 -7.60
CA PRO A 100 -11.82 -8.27 -6.33
C PRO A 100 -11.63 -7.27 -5.19
N ARG A 101 -12.34 -7.52 -4.11
CA ARG A 101 -12.12 -6.75 -2.88
C ARG A 101 -10.86 -7.28 -2.21
N THR A 102 -9.79 -6.50 -2.26
CA THR A 102 -8.52 -6.87 -1.64
C THR A 102 -8.31 -6.09 -0.35
N VAL A 103 -7.29 -6.45 0.41
CA VAL A 103 -6.96 -5.78 1.68
C VAL A 103 -5.48 -5.49 1.72
N VAL A 104 -5.14 -4.25 2.06
CA VAL A 104 -3.76 -3.81 2.26
C VAL A 104 -3.53 -3.60 3.75
N THR A 105 -2.43 -4.14 4.26
CA THR A 105 -2.05 -3.98 5.66
C THR A 105 -0.60 -3.48 5.75
N TRP A 106 -0.40 -2.45 6.54
CA TRP A 106 0.91 -1.87 6.83
C TRP A 106 1.21 -2.08 8.31
N GLU A 107 2.35 -2.67 8.63
CA GLU A 107 2.80 -2.85 10.01
C GLU A 107 4.18 -2.27 10.18
N LEU A 108 4.38 -1.52 11.26
CA LEU A 108 5.63 -0.85 11.56
C LEU A 108 6.21 -1.37 12.88
N GLU A 109 7.50 -1.63 12.87
CA GLU A 109 8.23 -2.07 14.05
C GLU A 109 9.48 -1.20 14.20
N LYS A 110 9.69 -0.63 15.39
CA LYS A 110 10.89 0.13 15.67
C LYS A 110 12.07 -0.82 15.82
N ILE A 111 13.15 -0.52 15.12
CA ILE A 111 14.40 -1.29 15.23
C ILE A 111 15.55 -0.36 15.65
N GLU A 112 16.77 -0.88 15.70
CA GLU A 112 17.96 -0.15 16.13
C GLU A 112 18.15 1.16 15.37
N ASN A 113 18.79 2.13 16.02
CA ASN A 113 19.15 3.43 15.45
C ASN A 113 17.94 4.24 15.01
N ASN A 114 16.82 4.05 15.72
CA ASN A 114 15.56 4.77 15.46
C ASN A 114 15.09 4.60 14.02
N ARG A 115 15.26 3.39 13.48
CA ARG A 115 14.81 3.01 12.16
C ARG A 115 13.53 2.20 12.26
N THR A 116 12.87 2.00 11.13
CA THR A 116 11.60 1.28 11.06
C THR A 116 11.72 0.09 10.13
N LYS A 117 11.26 -1.07 10.63
CA LYS A 117 11.00 -2.23 9.78
C LYS A 117 9.55 -2.14 9.37
N LEU A 118 9.30 -2.02 8.07
CA LEU A 118 7.96 -1.89 7.52
C LEU A 118 7.58 -3.15 6.78
N LYS A 119 6.40 -3.68 7.10
CA LYS A 119 5.85 -4.84 6.42
C LYS A 119 4.57 -4.41 5.70
N LEU A 120 4.48 -4.72 4.41
CA LEU A 120 3.30 -4.53 3.59
C LEU A 120 2.74 -5.88 3.19
N VAL A 121 1.44 -6.07 3.38
CA VAL A 121 0.74 -7.28 2.94
C VAL A 121 -0.48 -6.85 2.14
N HIS A 122 -0.64 -7.39 0.94
CA HIS A 122 -1.80 -7.09 0.08
C HIS A 122 -2.37 -8.44 -0.37
N ILE A 123 -3.56 -8.75 0.08
CA ILE A 123 -4.19 -10.06 -0.12
C ILE A 123 -5.54 -9.93 -0.82
N GLY A 124 -6.03 -11.04 -1.36
CA GLY A 124 -7.36 -11.11 -1.94
C GLY A 124 -7.39 -11.07 -3.47
N PHE A 125 -6.25 -11.13 -4.13
CA PHE A 125 -6.20 -11.15 -5.59
C PHE A 125 -6.77 -12.46 -6.14
N LYS A 126 -7.40 -12.37 -7.32
CA LYS A 126 -7.98 -13.53 -7.99
C LYS A 126 -7.43 -13.76 -9.39
N ALA A 127 -6.55 -12.88 -9.86
CA ALA A 127 -5.95 -13.01 -11.18
C ALA A 127 -4.45 -12.70 -11.11
N GLY A 128 -3.64 -13.55 -11.70
CA GLY A 128 -2.19 -13.42 -11.67
C GLY A 128 -1.68 -12.14 -12.31
N LYS A 129 -2.37 -11.64 -13.34
CA LYS A 129 -1.98 -10.39 -14.00
C LYS A 129 -2.11 -9.20 -13.05
N MET A 130 -3.23 -9.13 -12.32
CA MET A 130 -3.47 -8.05 -11.36
C MET A 130 -2.47 -8.10 -10.21
N LEU A 131 -2.19 -9.31 -9.73
CA LEU A 131 -1.20 -9.53 -8.68
C LEU A 131 0.16 -9.02 -9.12
N LYS A 132 0.60 -9.41 -10.32
CA LYS A 132 1.91 -9.02 -10.83
C LYS A 132 2.03 -7.50 -10.98
N GLU A 133 1.00 -6.86 -11.52
CA GLU A 133 1.01 -5.41 -11.70
C GLU A 133 1.11 -4.69 -10.36
N HIS A 134 0.37 -5.17 -9.34
CA HIS A 134 0.44 -4.56 -8.01
C HIS A 134 1.77 -4.86 -7.33
N ASP A 135 2.31 -6.06 -7.53
CA ASP A 135 3.62 -6.40 -6.96
C ASP A 135 4.70 -5.46 -7.49
N GLU A 136 4.72 -5.21 -8.79
CA GLU A 136 5.66 -4.29 -9.40
C GLU A 136 5.45 -2.86 -8.90
N GLY A 137 4.18 -2.44 -8.78
CA GLY A 137 3.83 -1.13 -8.24
C GLY A 137 4.30 -0.95 -6.80
N TRP A 138 4.08 -1.94 -5.95
CA TRP A 138 4.52 -1.87 -4.56
C TRP A 138 6.04 -1.82 -4.44
N THR A 139 6.76 -2.58 -5.27
CA THR A 139 8.23 -2.53 -5.28
C THR A 139 8.71 -1.10 -5.58
N TYR A 140 8.11 -0.47 -6.58
CA TYR A 140 8.45 0.89 -6.95
C TYR A 140 8.11 1.89 -5.82
N PHE A 141 6.89 1.83 -5.30
CA PHE A 141 6.45 2.81 -4.31
C PHE A 141 7.11 2.63 -2.94
N LEU A 142 7.44 1.43 -2.55
CA LEU A 142 8.18 1.22 -1.29
C LEU A 142 9.56 1.83 -1.38
N ASP A 143 10.20 1.76 -2.54
CA ASP A 143 11.49 2.43 -2.76
C ASP A 143 11.34 3.95 -2.67
N GLU A 144 10.27 4.49 -3.25
CA GLU A 144 9.97 5.92 -3.16
C GLU A 144 9.67 6.37 -1.73
N LEU A 145 8.95 5.55 -0.97
CA LEU A 145 8.67 5.81 0.43
C LEU A 145 9.96 5.87 1.24
N ALA A 146 10.85 4.91 1.03
CA ALA A 146 12.13 4.87 1.75
C ALA A 146 12.96 6.11 1.47
N LYS A 147 13.00 6.56 0.22
CA LYS A 147 13.70 7.79 -0.17
C LYS A 147 13.07 9.02 0.47
N TYR A 148 11.74 9.08 0.47
CA TYR A 148 11.00 10.21 1.03
C TYR A 148 11.26 10.36 2.53
N CYS A 149 11.26 9.25 3.26
CA CYS A 149 11.41 9.26 4.70
C CYS A 149 12.86 9.42 5.18
N LYS A 150 13.82 9.08 4.34
CA LYS A 150 15.23 9.03 4.76
C LYS A 150 15.68 10.35 5.42
N GLY A 151 16.13 10.25 6.65
CA GLY A 151 16.69 11.38 7.39
C GLY A 151 15.68 12.38 7.93
N ARG A 152 14.39 12.03 7.90
CA ARG A 152 13.33 12.92 8.40
C ARG A 152 13.05 12.79 9.89
#